data_d02834089297446d5556a8639e58845d
#
_entry.id   d02834089297446d5556a8639e58845d
#
_cell.length_a   1.000
_cell.length_b   1.000
_cell.length_c   1.000
_cell.angle_alpha   90.00
_cell.angle_beta   90.00
_cell.angle_gamma   90.00
#
_symmetry.space_group_name_H-M   'P 1'
#
loop_
_entity.id
_entity.type
_entity.pdbx_description
1 polymer ?
#
loop_
_entity_poly.entity_id
_entity_poly.type
_entity_poly.pdbx_seq_one_letter_code
_entity_poly.pdbx_strand_id
1 'polypeptide(L)'
;SKPLEYYHNNLTGTFVLCERMRAHSVKRMVFSSSATVYGSPQYVPLDELHPLSTTNPYGTTKLFLEQILSDLVVADPSWSVVLLRYFNPIGAHKSGLIGEDPNGIPNNLLPYVSQVAAGILKEVSVFGDDYPTPDGTGVRDYIHVVDLARGHIKALQKARETAGVQVYNLGTGHGYSVLEVIHAFEKACGKTIPYRIAPRRPGDIAECYANPAKAERELHF
;
A
#
# COMPACT_ATOMS: atom_id res chain seq x y z
N SER A 1 -16.49 7.87 6.77
CA SER A 1 -15.91 6.50 6.82
C SER A 1 -16.90 5.54 7.45
N LYS A 2 -16.78 4.26 7.14
CA LYS A 2 -17.63 3.17 7.68
C LYS A 2 -16.74 2.21 8.49
N PRO A 3 -16.33 2.57 9.71
CA PRO A 3 -15.30 1.84 10.44
C PRO A 3 -15.73 0.40 10.77
N LEU A 4 -16.98 0.17 11.17
CA LEU A 4 -17.47 -1.18 11.50
C LEU A 4 -17.42 -2.12 10.27
N GLU A 5 -17.69 -1.62 9.05
CA GLU A 5 -17.59 -2.42 7.84
C GLU A 5 -16.15 -2.84 7.58
N TYR A 6 -15.16 -1.94 7.78
CA TYR A 6 -13.74 -2.27 7.69
C TYR A 6 -13.33 -3.35 8.70
N TYR A 7 -13.70 -3.17 9.98
CA TYR A 7 -13.35 -4.14 11.01
C TYR A 7 -14.00 -5.49 10.74
N HIS A 8 -15.30 -5.51 10.49
CA HIS A 8 -16.02 -6.75 10.23
C HIS A 8 -15.47 -7.50 9.02
N ASN A 9 -15.27 -6.82 7.90
CA ASN A 9 -14.76 -7.44 6.67
C ASN A 9 -13.32 -7.96 6.86
N ASN A 10 -12.43 -7.11 7.35
CA ASN A 10 -10.99 -7.43 7.35
C ASN A 10 -10.63 -8.38 8.50
N LEU A 11 -11.12 -8.13 9.73
CA LEU A 11 -10.75 -8.99 10.87
C LEU A 11 -11.49 -10.32 10.80
N THR A 12 -12.82 -10.32 10.65
CA THR A 12 -13.60 -11.56 10.61
C THR A 12 -13.17 -12.44 9.43
N GLY A 13 -12.97 -11.85 8.25
CA GLY A 13 -12.49 -12.58 7.08
C GLY A 13 -11.15 -13.26 7.31
N THR A 14 -10.21 -12.57 7.97
CA THR A 14 -8.90 -13.15 8.29
C THR A 14 -9.01 -14.22 9.38
N PHE A 15 -9.86 -14.07 10.40
CA PHE A 15 -10.09 -15.12 11.40
C PHE A 15 -10.59 -16.40 10.76
N VAL A 16 -11.64 -16.30 9.95
CA VAL A 16 -12.19 -17.46 9.22
C VAL A 16 -11.13 -18.12 8.35
N LEU A 17 -10.32 -17.32 7.63
CA LEU A 17 -9.23 -17.86 6.81
C LEU A 17 -8.20 -18.59 7.66
N CYS A 18 -7.71 -18.02 8.75
CA CYS A 18 -6.72 -18.64 9.64
C CYS A 18 -7.23 -19.93 10.28
N GLU A 19 -8.50 -19.96 10.70
CA GLU A 19 -9.15 -21.15 11.23
C GLU A 19 -9.19 -22.29 10.19
N ARG A 20 -9.57 -21.97 8.95
CA ARG A 20 -9.58 -22.95 7.85
C ARG A 20 -8.18 -23.41 7.48
N MET A 21 -7.23 -22.50 7.39
CA MET A 21 -5.83 -22.83 7.15
C MET A 21 -5.30 -23.79 8.22
N ARG A 22 -5.57 -23.51 9.50
CA ARG A 22 -5.19 -24.40 10.61
C ARG A 22 -5.84 -25.78 10.49
N ALA A 23 -7.15 -25.85 10.24
CA ALA A 23 -7.89 -27.09 10.09
C ALA A 23 -7.36 -27.97 8.95
N HIS A 24 -6.79 -27.36 7.90
CA HIS A 24 -6.21 -28.06 6.75
C HIS A 24 -4.68 -28.15 6.79
N SER A 25 -4.06 -27.86 7.94
CA SER A 25 -2.60 -27.89 8.11
C SER A 25 -1.82 -26.99 7.14
N VAL A 26 -2.46 -25.94 6.62
CA VAL A 26 -1.82 -24.89 5.79
C VAL A 26 -1.33 -23.79 6.72
N LYS A 27 -0.03 -23.70 6.94
CA LYS A 27 0.58 -22.82 7.94
C LYS A 27 1.56 -21.80 7.33
N ARG A 28 1.43 -21.51 6.04
CA ARG A 28 2.24 -20.50 5.33
C ARG A 28 1.34 -19.45 4.75
N MET A 29 1.61 -18.17 5.10
CA MET A 29 0.81 -17.05 4.67
C MET A 29 1.68 -15.88 4.22
N VAL A 30 1.33 -15.28 3.11
CA VAL A 30 1.78 -13.92 2.76
C VAL A 30 0.59 -12.99 2.99
N PHE A 31 0.76 -12.03 3.86
CA PHE A 31 -0.29 -11.10 4.22
C PHE A 31 -0.03 -9.73 3.60
N SER A 32 -0.99 -9.27 2.81
CA SER A 32 -1.02 -7.93 2.26
C SER A 32 -1.33 -6.90 3.35
N SER A 33 -0.28 -6.42 4.03
CA SER A 33 -0.37 -5.29 4.94
C SER A 33 -0.30 -3.97 4.15
N SER A 34 0.06 -2.88 4.78
CA SER A 34 0.06 -1.56 4.15
C SER A 34 1.02 -0.62 4.87
N ALA A 35 1.62 0.33 4.16
CA ALA A 35 2.36 1.43 4.75
C ALA A 35 1.51 2.30 5.69
N THR A 36 0.18 2.21 5.63
CA THR A 36 -0.73 2.91 6.56
C THR A 36 -0.58 2.50 8.02
N VAL A 37 0.10 1.36 8.30
CA VAL A 37 0.42 0.94 9.68
C VAL A 37 1.49 1.82 10.34
N TYR A 38 2.21 2.63 9.58
CA TYR A 38 3.18 3.59 10.10
C TYR A 38 2.53 4.90 10.58
N GLY A 39 1.29 5.17 10.19
CA GLY A 39 0.55 6.37 10.57
C GLY A 39 1.23 7.66 10.10
N SER A 40 1.41 8.62 11.01
CA SER A 40 2.17 9.83 10.74
C SER A 40 3.66 9.54 10.92
N PRO A 41 4.47 9.59 9.86
CA PRO A 41 5.88 9.28 9.91
C PRO A 41 6.65 10.17 10.89
N GLN A 42 7.53 9.57 11.70
CA GLN A 42 8.49 10.28 12.53
C GLN A 42 9.77 10.60 11.74
N TYR A 43 10.07 9.79 10.73
CA TYR A 43 11.17 9.97 9.80
C TYR A 43 10.84 9.28 8.47
N VAL A 44 11.49 9.70 7.42
CA VAL A 44 11.50 9.05 6.09
C VAL A 44 12.94 8.96 5.58
N PRO A 45 13.31 7.94 4.77
CA PRO A 45 12.48 6.84 4.32
C PRO A 45 12.07 5.89 5.46
N LEU A 46 10.88 5.29 5.35
CA LEU A 46 10.31 4.38 6.34
C LEU A 46 10.95 3.01 6.26
N ASP A 47 11.55 2.52 7.33
CA ASP A 47 12.00 1.14 7.48
C ASP A 47 11.04 0.30 8.32
N GLU A 48 11.27 -1.00 8.43
CA GLU A 48 10.41 -1.93 9.17
C GLU A 48 10.49 -1.76 10.70
N LEU A 49 11.48 -1.02 11.20
CA LEU A 49 11.67 -0.72 12.62
C LEU A 49 10.94 0.57 13.05
N HIS A 50 10.42 1.33 12.10
CA HIS A 50 9.66 2.54 12.38
C HIS A 50 8.49 2.24 13.32
N PRO A 51 8.23 3.08 14.35
CA PRO A 51 7.09 2.93 15.25
C PRO A 51 5.77 2.82 14.50
N LEU A 52 4.89 1.91 14.96
CA LEU A 52 3.60 1.66 14.34
C LEU A 52 2.52 2.50 15.00
N SER A 53 1.72 3.13 14.17
CA SER A 53 0.53 3.90 14.55
C SER A 53 -0.45 3.92 13.38
N THR A 54 -1.64 4.49 13.58
CA THR A 54 -2.60 4.57 12.48
C THR A 54 -3.40 5.85 12.55
N THR A 55 -3.79 6.40 11.40
CA THR A 55 -4.57 7.62 11.29
C THR A 55 -6.01 7.38 10.80
N ASN A 56 -6.34 6.14 10.45
CA ASN A 56 -7.65 5.79 9.91
C ASN A 56 -8.04 4.32 10.18
N PRO A 57 -9.34 3.96 10.13
CA PRO A 57 -9.82 2.61 10.43
C PRO A 57 -9.22 1.52 9.53
N TYR A 58 -8.96 1.80 8.26
CA TYR A 58 -8.33 0.83 7.36
C TYR A 58 -6.92 0.46 7.84
N GLY A 59 -6.08 1.46 8.11
CA GLY A 59 -4.74 1.25 8.67
C GLY A 59 -4.80 0.47 9.99
N THR A 60 -5.75 0.81 10.84
CA THR A 60 -5.96 0.12 12.12
C THR A 60 -6.29 -1.37 11.92
N THR A 61 -7.14 -1.72 10.93
CA THR A 61 -7.39 -3.15 10.64
C THR A 61 -6.13 -3.88 10.20
N LYS A 62 -5.26 -3.25 9.41
CA LYS A 62 -3.99 -3.85 8.98
C LYS A 62 -3.04 -4.05 10.15
N LEU A 63 -2.90 -3.05 11.01
CA LEU A 63 -2.05 -3.15 12.21
C LEU A 63 -2.55 -4.23 13.17
N PHE A 64 -3.84 -4.30 13.44
CA PHE A 64 -4.41 -5.37 14.27
C PHE A 64 -4.18 -6.75 13.68
N LEU A 65 -4.30 -6.89 12.36
CA LEU A 65 -4.04 -8.17 11.70
C LEU A 65 -2.56 -8.56 11.73
N GLU A 66 -1.63 -7.62 11.63
CA GLU A 66 -0.21 -7.91 11.85
C GLU A 66 0.04 -8.46 13.27
N GLN A 67 -0.59 -7.86 14.29
CA GLN A 67 -0.48 -8.34 15.68
C GLN A 67 -1.11 -9.73 15.85
N ILE A 68 -2.33 -9.92 15.36
CA ILE A 68 -3.07 -11.19 15.46
C ILE A 68 -2.30 -12.34 14.78
N LEU A 69 -1.75 -12.08 13.59
CA LEU A 69 -0.94 -13.06 12.88
C LEU A 69 0.38 -13.36 13.61
N SER A 70 0.96 -12.38 14.27
CA SER A 70 2.13 -12.55 15.11
C SER A 70 1.81 -13.40 16.33
N ASP A 71 0.69 -13.15 17.01
CA ASP A 71 0.23 -13.94 18.15
C ASP A 71 -0.08 -15.39 17.76
N LEU A 72 -0.62 -15.60 16.55
CA LEU A 72 -0.85 -16.94 16.00
C LEU A 72 0.47 -17.71 15.83
N VAL A 73 1.53 -17.06 15.38
CA VAL A 73 2.86 -17.64 15.25
C VAL A 73 3.48 -17.93 16.62
N VAL A 74 3.27 -17.04 17.61
CA VAL A 74 3.73 -17.28 18.99
C VAL A 74 3.04 -18.52 19.59
N ALA A 75 1.74 -18.68 19.36
CA ALA A 75 0.96 -19.82 19.85
C ALA A 75 1.31 -21.14 19.13
N ASP A 76 1.72 -21.08 17.88
CA ASP A 76 2.12 -22.24 17.07
C ASP A 76 3.32 -21.88 16.16
N PRO A 77 4.56 -22.11 16.62
CA PRO A 77 5.78 -21.75 15.89
C PRO A 77 5.98 -22.46 14.54
N SER A 78 5.11 -23.40 14.18
CA SER A 78 5.14 -24.03 12.85
C SER A 78 4.53 -23.15 11.75
N TRP A 79 3.90 -22.03 12.12
CA TRP A 79 3.45 -21.04 11.16
C TRP A 79 4.61 -20.22 10.59
N SER A 80 4.47 -19.88 9.33
CA SER A 80 5.32 -18.92 8.63
C SER A 80 4.44 -17.82 8.03
N VAL A 81 4.62 -16.59 8.50
CA VAL A 81 3.85 -15.44 8.06
C VAL A 81 4.79 -14.36 7.53
N VAL A 82 4.59 -13.96 6.29
CA VAL A 82 5.29 -12.82 5.70
C VAL A 82 4.32 -11.65 5.56
N LEU A 83 4.61 -10.57 6.27
CA LEU A 83 3.84 -9.33 6.26
C LEU A 83 4.45 -8.37 5.23
N LEU A 84 3.70 -8.00 4.20
CA LEU A 84 4.13 -7.07 3.18
C LEU A 84 3.49 -5.70 3.39
N ARG A 85 4.27 -4.73 3.87
CA ARG A 85 3.87 -3.33 4.00
C ARG A 85 4.18 -2.60 2.70
N TYR A 86 3.26 -2.66 1.74
CA TYR A 86 3.48 -1.97 0.47
C TYR A 86 2.87 -0.58 0.44
N PHE A 87 3.47 0.25 -0.39
CA PHE A 87 3.13 1.65 -0.57
C PHE A 87 2.03 1.79 -1.62
N ASN A 88 2.07 2.74 -2.51
CA ASN A 88 0.97 3.01 -3.43
C ASN A 88 1.12 2.19 -4.73
N PRO A 89 0.36 1.10 -4.92
CA PRO A 89 0.41 0.36 -6.18
C PRO A 89 -0.16 1.19 -7.32
N ILE A 90 0.51 1.15 -8.47
CA ILE A 90 0.08 1.82 -9.69
C ILE A 90 0.37 0.98 -10.93
N GLY A 91 -0.16 1.42 -12.06
CA GLY A 91 0.10 0.82 -13.35
C GLY A 91 -0.80 -0.36 -13.69
N ALA A 92 -0.51 -0.98 -14.82
CA ALA A 92 -1.25 -2.09 -15.37
C ALA A 92 -0.30 -3.11 -16.00
N HIS A 93 -0.78 -4.32 -16.25
CA HIS A 93 0.01 -5.31 -16.97
C HIS A 93 0.18 -4.90 -18.44
N LYS A 94 1.38 -5.14 -18.99
CA LYS A 94 1.73 -4.75 -20.37
C LYS A 94 0.83 -5.31 -21.47
N SER A 95 0.06 -6.37 -21.17
CA SER A 95 -0.92 -6.93 -22.10
C SER A 95 -2.15 -6.05 -22.31
N GLY A 96 -2.40 -5.06 -21.42
CA GLY A 96 -3.62 -4.27 -21.40
C GLY A 96 -4.89 -5.04 -20.95
N LEU A 97 -4.74 -6.30 -20.54
CA LEU A 97 -5.88 -7.16 -20.11
C LEU A 97 -6.15 -7.08 -18.61
N ILE A 98 -5.20 -6.56 -17.81
CA ILE A 98 -5.28 -6.43 -16.36
C ILE A 98 -4.88 -5.02 -15.99
N GLY A 99 -5.74 -4.32 -15.27
CA GLY A 99 -5.52 -2.96 -14.79
C GLY A 99 -6.40 -2.65 -13.59
N GLU A 100 -6.48 -1.38 -13.22
CA GLU A 100 -7.32 -0.90 -12.14
C GLU A 100 -8.60 -0.25 -12.73
N ASP A 101 -9.75 -0.83 -12.41
CA ASP A 101 -11.07 -0.32 -12.81
C ASP A 101 -12.00 -0.29 -11.58
N PRO A 102 -11.88 0.76 -10.74
CA PRO A 102 -12.66 0.86 -9.52
C PRO A 102 -14.14 1.11 -9.79
N ASN A 103 -15.00 0.52 -8.97
CA ASN A 103 -16.42 0.82 -8.97
C ASN A 103 -16.69 2.25 -8.51
N GLY A 104 -17.22 3.09 -9.40
CA GLY A 104 -17.52 4.48 -9.13
C GLY A 104 -16.31 5.42 -9.26
N ILE A 105 -16.33 6.53 -8.52
CA ILE A 105 -15.26 7.52 -8.57
C ILE A 105 -14.01 6.97 -7.87
N PRO A 106 -12.83 6.97 -8.54
CA PRO A 106 -11.59 6.47 -7.95
C PRO A 106 -11.18 7.25 -6.71
N ASN A 107 -10.67 6.53 -5.70
CA ASN A 107 -10.06 7.15 -4.52
C ASN A 107 -8.53 7.31 -4.65
N ASN A 108 -7.90 6.50 -5.51
CA ASN A 108 -6.47 6.55 -5.78
C ASN A 108 -6.14 7.54 -6.89
N LEU A 109 -4.95 8.14 -6.83
CA LEU A 109 -4.54 9.21 -7.73
C LEU A 109 -4.51 8.75 -9.19
N LEU A 110 -3.80 7.66 -9.50
CA LEU A 110 -3.55 7.26 -10.90
C LEU A 110 -4.84 6.89 -11.67
N PRO A 111 -5.75 6.05 -11.14
CA PRO A 111 -7.02 5.79 -11.85
C PRO A 111 -7.86 7.06 -11.99
N TYR A 112 -7.79 8.00 -11.03
CA TYR A 112 -8.47 9.28 -11.17
C TYR A 112 -7.88 10.12 -12.32
N VAL A 113 -6.56 10.27 -12.37
CA VAL A 113 -5.83 10.99 -13.44
C VAL A 113 -6.12 10.35 -14.80
N SER A 114 -6.13 9.01 -14.90
CA SER A 114 -6.43 8.31 -16.14
C SER A 114 -7.85 8.55 -16.63
N GLN A 115 -8.84 8.64 -15.73
CA GLN A 115 -10.22 8.97 -16.09
C GLN A 115 -10.37 10.44 -16.53
N VAL A 116 -9.58 11.37 -15.96
CA VAL A 116 -9.51 12.76 -16.45
C VAL A 116 -8.88 12.80 -17.84
N ALA A 117 -7.78 12.09 -18.07
CA ALA A 117 -7.13 11.99 -19.39
C ALA A 117 -8.04 11.40 -20.47
N ALA A 118 -8.90 10.44 -20.08
CA ALA A 118 -9.92 9.85 -20.94
C ALA A 118 -11.16 10.75 -21.16
N GLY A 119 -11.27 11.87 -20.45
CA GLY A 119 -12.43 12.78 -20.54
C GLY A 119 -13.66 12.28 -19.78
N ILE A 120 -13.52 11.27 -18.94
CA ILE A 120 -14.61 10.73 -18.10
C ILE A 120 -14.85 11.66 -16.91
N LEU A 121 -13.78 12.13 -16.27
CA LEU A 121 -13.81 13.12 -15.20
C LEU A 121 -13.30 14.47 -15.70
N LYS A 122 -13.77 15.54 -15.08
CA LYS A 122 -13.49 16.92 -15.53
C LYS A 122 -12.06 17.37 -15.18
N GLU A 123 -11.65 17.16 -13.95
CA GLU A 123 -10.39 17.67 -13.38
C GLU A 123 -9.96 16.85 -12.17
N VAL A 124 -8.66 16.88 -11.85
CA VAL A 124 -8.10 16.24 -10.64
C VAL A 124 -8.20 17.21 -9.46
N SER A 125 -8.67 16.75 -8.30
CA SER A 125 -8.55 17.49 -7.04
C SER A 125 -7.24 17.16 -6.37
N VAL A 126 -6.34 18.15 -6.25
CA VAL A 126 -5.08 18.08 -5.50
C VAL A 126 -5.36 18.54 -4.08
N PHE A 127 -5.25 17.65 -3.11
CA PHE A 127 -5.63 17.91 -1.72
C PHE A 127 -4.48 18.49 -0.90
N GLY A 128 -4.44 19.82 -0.77
CA GLY A 128 -3.40 20.59 -0.10
C GLY A 128 -2.23 20.93 -1.05
N ASP A 129 -1.74 22.16 -0.93
CA ASP A 129 -0.56 22.70 -1.59
C ASP A 129 0.37 23.43 -0.61
N ASP A 130 0.15 23.17 0.68
CA ASP A 130 0.83 23.82 1.80
C ASP A 130 1.58 22.84 2.69
N TYR A 131 1.85 21.60 2.22
CA TYR A 131 2.71 20.65 2.90
C TYR A 131 4.18 21.09 2.87
N PRO A 132 5.02 20.71 3.86
CA PRO A 132 6.45 20.99 3.85
C PRO A 132 7.20 20.06 2.86
N THR A 133 6.82 20.11 1.61
CA THR A 133 7.34 19.33 0.49
C THR A 133 7.79 20.26 -0.62
N PRO A 134 8.60 19.83 -1.60
CA PRO A 134 9.16 20.74 -2.62
C PRO A 134 8.15 21.56 -3.40
N ASP A 135 6.97 21.02 -3.71
CA ASP A 135 5.90 21.72 -4.44
C ASP A 135 4.65 21.95 -3.59
N GLY A 136 4.71 21.68 -2.30
CA GLY A 136 3.61 21.85 -1.37
C GLY A 136 2.57 20.72 -1.39
N THR A 137 2.67 19.77 -2.33
CA THR A 137 1.70 18.65 -2.42
C THR A 137 2.23 17.37 -1.73
N GLY A 138 1.34 16.44 -1.42
CA GLY A 138 1.71 15.22 -0.71
C GLY A 138 2.63 14.32 -1.54
N VAL A 139 3.65 13.74 -0.89
CA VAL A 139 4.65 12.85 -1.51
C VAL A 139 4.39 11.39 -1.15
N ARG A 140 4.38 10.52 -2.14
CA ARG A 140 4.13 9.07 -1.99
C ARG A 140 5.12 8.25 -2.81
N ASP A 141 5.37 7.04 -2.34
CA ASP A 141 6.10 6.01 -3.09
C ASP A 141 5.12 5.22 -3.95
N TYR A 142 5.34 5.22 -5.25
CA TYR A 142 4.50 4.51 -6.21
C TYR A 142 5.22 3.30 -6.75
N ILE A 143 4.72 2.12 -6.42
CA ILE A 143 5.26 0.83 -6.88
C ILE A 143 4.44 0.28 -8.03
N HIS A 144 5.09 -0.16 -9.10
CA HIS A 144 4.38 -0.77 -10.22
C HIS A 144 3.73 -2.10 -9.81
N VAL A 145 2.46 -2.31 -10.18
CA VAL A 145 1.67 -3.49 -9.75
C VAL A 145 2.32 -4.83 -10.13
N VAL A 146 3.06 -4.89 -11.25
CA VAL A 146 3.79 -6.11 -11.65
C VAL A 146 4.96 -6.37 -10.71
N ASP A 147 5.68 -5.34 -10.25
CA ASP A 147 6.77 -5.51 -9.29
C ASP A 147 6.23 -5.87 -7.91
N LEU A 148 5.11 -5.27 -7.51
CA LEU A 148 4.40 -5.69 -6.30
C LEU A 148 4.01 -7.18 -6.36
N ALA A 149 3.48 -7.66 -7.49
CA ALA A 149 3.17 -9.07 -7.69
C ALA A 149 4.42 -9.97 -7.60
N ARG A 150 5.55 -9.54 -8.17
CA ARG A 150 6.84 -10.22 -8.02
C ARG A 150 7.27 -10.29 -6.56
N GLY A 151 7.11 -9.21 -5.81
CA GLY A 151 7.36 -9.16 -4.36
C GLY A 151 6.55 -10.20 -3.60
N HIS A 152 5.26 -10.40 -3.94
CA HIS A 152 4.44 -11.45 -3.35
C HIS A 152 4.95 -12.87 -3.66
N ILE A 153 5.43 -13.12 -4.88
CA ILE A 153 6.03 -14.41 -5.25
C ILE A 153 7.30 -14.66 -4.43
N LYS A 154 8.17 -13.65 -4.29
CA LYS A 154 9.38 -13.74 -3.46
C LYS A 154 9.06 -13.97 -1.98
N ALA A 155 8.06 -13.28 -1.46
CA ALA A 155 7.57 -13.48 -0.10
C ALA A 155 7.02 -14.88 0.12
N LEU A 156 6.33 -15.46 -0.87
CA LEU A 156 5.85 -16.84 -0.80
C LEU A 156 7.01 -17.86 -0.78
N GLN A 157 8.07 -17.61 -1.54
CA GLN A 157 9.30 -18.41 -1.48
C GLN A 157 9.91 -18.33 -0.07
N LYS A 158 10.05 -17.11 0.48
CA LYS A 158 10.54 -16.88 1.84
C LYS A 158 9.71 -17.60 2.89
N ALA A 159 8.39 -17.57 2.78
CA ALA A 159 7.49 -18.30 3.70
C ALA A 159 7.63 -19.82 3.65
N ARG A 160 8.22 -20.37 2.59
CA ARG A 160 8.55 -21.81 2.51
C ARG A 160 9.85 -22.16 3.20
N GLU A 161 10.77 -21.22 3.27
CA GLU A 161 12.13 -21.42 3.77
C GLU A 161 12.29 -21.08 5.25
N THR A 162 11.44 -20.18 5.77
CA THR A 162 11.55 -19.66 7.14
C THR A 162 10.25 -19.86 7.91
N ALA A 163 10.35 -20.18 9.20
CA ALA A 163 9.24 -20.11 10.14
C ALA A 163 9.20 -18.76 10.84
N GLY A 164 8.12 -18.48 11.53
CA GLY A 164 7.97 -17.22 12.26
C GLY A 164 7.38 -16.09 11.44
N VAL A 165 7.49 -14.87 11.96
CA VAL A 165 7.00 -13.65 11.30
C VAL A 165 8.16 -12.93 10.60
N GLN A 166 7.98 -12.61 9.35
CA GLN A 166 8.87 -11.75 8.58
C GLN A 166 8.11 -10.53 8.08
N VAL A 167 8.72 -9.35 8.16
CA VAL A 167 8.11 -8.08 7.72
C VAL A 167 8.98 -7.46 6.64
N TYR A 168 8.39 -7.00 5.55
CA TYR A 168 9.08 -6.32 4.46
C TYR A 168 8.29 -5.14 3.94
N ASN A 169 8.98 -4.03 3.75
CA ASN A 169 8.48 -2.91 2.96
C ASN A 169 8.63 -3.21 1.47
N LEU A 170 7.55 -3.00 0.70
CA LEU A 170 7.59 -3.05 -0.75
C LEU A 170 7.27 -1.66 -1.31
N GLY A 171 8.30 -0.98 -1.76
CA GLY A 171 8.28 0.32 -2.39
C GLY A 171 9.51 0.50 -3.27
N THR A 172 9.62 1.64 -3.91
CA THR A 172 10.74 1.98 -4.79
C THR A 172 11.88 2.68 -4.06
N GLY A 173 11.62 3.13 -2.83
CA GLY A 173 12.56 3.96 -2.07
C GLY A 173 12.57 5.42 -2.53
N HIS A 174 11.66 5.79 -3.41
CA HIS A 174 11.58 7.14 -3.96
C HIS A 174 10.17 7.72 -3.82
N GLY A 175 10.09 8.95 -3.31
CA GLY A 175 8.83 9.68 -3.18
C GLY A 175 8.59 10.60 -4.36
N TYR A 176 7.36 10.62 -4.87
CA TYR A 176 6.91 11.54 -5.90
C TYR A 176 5.72 12.35 -5.37
N SER A 177 5.71 13.63 -5.67
CA SER A 177 4.60 14.52 -5.33
C SER A 177 3.38 14.28 -6.24
N VAL A 178 2.22 14.77 -5.81
CA VAL A 178 1.00 14.68 -6.62
C VAL A 178 1.18 15.43 -7.95
N LEU A 179 1.81 16.60 -7.95
CA LEU A 179 2.04 17.36 -9.18
C LEU A 179 3.06 16.69 -10.10
N GLU A 180 4.14 16.11 -9.56
CA GLU A 180 5.09 15.32 -10.36
C GLU A 180 4.41 14.16 -11.08
N VAL A 181 3.50 13.44 -10.40
CA VAL A 181 2.72 12.36 -11.00
C VAL A 181 1.81 12.86 -12.11
N ILE A 182 1.10 13.98 -11.89
CA ILE A 182 0.24 14.60 -12.92
C ILE A 182 1.07 15.00 -14.15
N HIS A 183 2.18 15.70 -13.95
CA HIS A 183 3.05 16.13 -15.05
C HIS A 183 3.69 14.94 -15.81
N ALA A 184 4.09 13.90 -15.07
CA ALA A 184 4.59 12.68 -15.72
C ALA A 184 3.52 12.00 -16.58
N PHE A 185 2.26 12.00 -16.12
CA PHE A 185 1.14 11.44 -16.87
C PHE A 185 0.82 12.29 -18.10
N GLU A 186 0.82 13.63 -18.00
CA GLU A 186 0.67 14.58 -19.13
C GLU A 186 1.70 14.28 -20.22
N LYS A 187 2.98 14.15 -19.80
CA LYS A 187 4.07 13.85 -20.73
C LYS A 187 3.86 12.49 -21.43
N ALA A 188 3.38 11.50 -20.70
CA ALA A 188 3.17 10.15 -21.23
C ALA A 188 1.99 10.05 -22.20
N CYS A 189 0.88 10.75 -21.92
CA CYS A 189 -0.32 10.70 -22.75
C CYS A 189 -0.42 11.81 -23.81
N GLY A 190 0.46 12.82 -23.77
CA GLY A 190 0.45 13.96 -24.67
C GLY A 190 -0.74 14.90 -24.50
N LYS A 191 -1.41 14.87 -23.34
CA LYS A 191 -2.59 15.67 -23.03
C LYS A 191 -2.37 16.46 -21.75
N THR A 192 -2.91 17.66 -21.67
CA THR A 192 -2.99 18.42 -20.41
C THR A 192 -4.02 17.78 -19.48
N ILE A 193 -3.67 17.62 -18.22
CA ILE A 193 -4.54 17.09 -17.16
C ILE A 193 -4.99 18.28 -16.29
N PRO A 194 -6.21 18.77 -16.45
CA PRO A 194 -6.70 19.86 -15.62
C PRO A 194 -6.80 19.41 -14.15
N TYR A 195 -6.34 20.28 -13.25
CA TYR A 195 -6.46 20.06 -11.82
C TYR A 195 -6.82 21.35 -11.09
N ARG A 196 -7.35 21.20 -9.88
CA ARG A 196 -7.56 22.29 -8.94
C ARG A 196 -7.03 21.93 -7.56
N ILE A 197 -6.58 22.92 -6.83
CA ILE A 197 -6.22 22.77 -5.43
C ILE A 197 -7.50 22.70 -4.59
N ALA A 198 -7.53 21.74 -3.67
CA ALA A 198 -8.60 21.55 -2.71
C ALA A 198 -8.02 21.51 -1.29
N PRO A 199 -8.81 21.77 -0.24
CA PRO A 199 -8.34 21.64 1.14
C PRO A 199 -7.78 20.24 1.44
N ARG A 200 -6.81 20.16 2.37
CA ARG A 200 -6.26 18.89 2.85
C ARG A 200 -7.36 17.93 3.31
N ARG A 201 -7.22 16.67 3.03
CA ARG A 201 -8.11 15.65 3.59
C ARG A 201 -7.69 15.31 5.03
N PRO A 202 -8.65 15.07 5.93
CA PRO A 202 -8.33 14.60 7.28
C PRO A 202 -7.51 13.29 7.24
N GLY A 203 -6.39 13.28 7.98
CA GLY A 203 -5.51 12.10 8.07
C GLY A 203 -4.50 11.96 6.93
N ASP A 204 -4.44 12.88 5.95
CA ASP A 204 -3.37 12.91 4.97
C ASP A 204 -2.06 13.38 5.64
N ILE A 205 -0.96 12.78 5.21
CA ILE A 205 0.41 13.04 5.68
C ILE A 205 1.24 13.66 4.55
N ALA A 206 2.26 14.47 4.91
CA ALA A 206 3.10 15.17 3.94
C ALA A 206 3.87 14.20 3.05
N GLU A 207 4.63 13.29 3.67
CA GLU A 207 5.53 12.38 2.95
C GLU A 207 5.40 10.95 3.47
N CYS A 208 5.43 9.98 2.55
CA CYS A 208 5.42 8.56 2.87
C CYS A 208 6.10 7.76 1.74
N TYR A 209 7.36 7.33 1.97
CA TYR A 209 8.09 6.49 1.03
C TYR A 209 8.98 5.48 1.77
N ALA A 210 9.25 4.35 1.12
CA ALA A 210 9.89 3.20 1.70
C ALA A 210 11.40 3.35 1.84
N ASN A 211 11.97 2.63 2.81
CA ASN A 211 13.31 2.08 2.71
C ASN A 211 13.16 0.61 2.27
N PRO A 212 13.46 0.23 1.01
CA PRO A 212 13.29 -1.13 0.50
C PRO A 212 14.48 -2.04 0.80
N ALA A 213 15.54 -1.57 1.42
CA ALA A 213 16.83 -2.28 1.56
C ALA A 213 16.71 -3.67 2.17
N LYS A 214 15.77 -3.91 3.07
CA LYS A 214 15.54 -5.24 3.64
C LYS A 214 14.94 -6.20 2.61
N ALA A 215 13.94 -5.76 1.84
CA ALA A 215 13.33 -6.57 0.79
C ALA A 215 14.34 -6.86 -0.35
N GLU A 216 15.15 -5.87 -0.74
CA GLU A 216 16.22 -6.05 -1.72
C GLU A 216 17.22 -7.12 -1.28
N ARG A 217 17.71 -7.04 -0.04
CA ARG A 217 18.69 -7.97 0.50
C ARG A 217 18.15 -9.38 0.71
N GLU A 218 16.93 -9.52 1.24
CA GLU A 218 16.41 -10.80 1.76
C GLU A 218 15.40 -11.48 0.85
N LEU A 219 14.74 -10.74 -0.03
CA LEU A 219 13.80 -11.25 -1.03
C LEU A 219 14.37 -11.17 -2.46
N HIS A 220 15.49 -10.46 -2.66
CA HIS A 220 15.99 -10.13 -4.00
C HIS A 220 14.91 -9.44 -4.85
N PHE A 221 14.27 -8.49 -4.20
CA PHE A 221 13.16 -7.70 -4.76
C PHE A 221 13.69 -6.53 -5.60
#